data_d623b4767eaa5384d910b531edcdfd19
#
_entry.id   d623b4767eaa5384d910b531edcdfd19
#
_cell.length_a   1.000
_cell.length_b   1.000
_cell.length_c   1.000
_cell.angle_alpha   90.00
_cell.angle_beta   90.00
_cell.angle_gamma   90.00
#
_symmetry.space_group_name_H-M   'P 1'
#
loop_
_entity.id
_entity.type
_entity.pdbx_description
1 polymer ?
#
loop_
_entity_poly.entity_id
_entity_poly.type
_entity_poly.pdbx_seq_one_letter_code
_entity_poly.pdbx_strand_id
1 'polypeptide(L)'
;MHMPPAVSPQEWKAAREELLVEEKELTHARDALAAKRRRMPRMAVEKDDVFEGPNGPASLVDLFEGRRQLIVYRFFFEPGVHGWPDGGCPGCSWIADQITHPAHLNARDTTIALISRAPQTDIGRWKARMGWEILPWYTLTDDFDTDFDVGEWHGTNVFYRDDDDRIFRTYFVDGRGDEALGGTWAYLDITALGRQEDWEDTPEGYPQSPANVWLRRHDEYDAPAGSEAAEAMAVQVERGRAAGQTKSSGS
;
A
#
# COMPACT_ATOMS: atom_id res chain seq x y z
N MET A 1 30.15 11.68 4.31
CA MET A 1 29.55 10.34 4.50
C MET A 1 30.63 9.40 5.03
N HIS A 2 30.43 8.83 6.19
CA HIS A 2 31.34 7.86 6.79
C HIS A 2 30.79 6.45 6.59
N MET A 3 31.28 5.76 5.55
CA MET A 3 30.94 4.34 5.33
C MET A 3 31.56 3.48 6.43
N PRO A 4 30.89 2.38 6.84
CA PRO A 4 31.51 1.36 7.69
C PRO A 4 32.86 0.88 7.14
N PRO A 5 33.79 0.43 8.02
CA PRO A 5 35.12 0.02 7.56
C PRO A 5 35.06 -1.21 6.65
N ALA A 6 35.96 -1.27 5.67
CA ALA A 6 36.20 -2.50 4.93
C ALA A 6 36.97 -3.49 5.82
N VAL A 7 36.50 -4.72 5.89
CA VAL A 7 37.03 -5.79 6.75
C VAL A 7 37.36 -7.04 5.94
N SER A 8 38.00 -8.01 6.56
CA SER A 8 38.24 -9.32 5.92
C SER A 8 36.95 -10.10 5.69
N PRO A 9 36.93 -11.07 4.76
CA PRO A 9 35.76 -11.94 4.55
C PRO A 9 35.32 -12.70 5.81
N GLN A 10 36.26 -13.07 6.68
CA GLN A 10 35.96 -13.74 7.95
C GLN A 10 35.25 -12.80 8.94
N GLU A 11 35.74 -11.58 9.09
CA GLU A 11 35.12 -10.57 9.97
C GLU A 11 33.72 -10.17 9.43
N TRP A 12 33.58 -10.00 8.12
CA TRP A 12 32.28 -9.74 7.50
C TRP A 12 31.29 -10.88 7.77
N LYS A 13 31.74 -12.13 7.62
CA LYS A 13 30.90 -13.31 7.88
C LYS A 13 30.46 -13.36 9.34
N ALA A 14 31.35 -13.07 10.29
CA ALA A 14 31.00 -13.03 11.71
C ALA A 14 29.93 -11.98 12.01
N ALA A 15 30.10 -10.75 11.52
CA ALA A 15 29.11 -9.68 11.69
C ALA A 15 27.76 -10.04 11.02
N ARG A 16 27.78 -10.69 9.84
CA ARG A 16 26.56 -11.15 9.17
C ARG A 16 25.85 -12.28 9.95
N GLU A 17 26.61 -13.15 10.62
CA GLU A 17 26.04 -14.21 11.47
C GLU A 17 25.38 -13.63 12.73
N GLU A 18 25.93 -12.58 13.33
CA GLU A 18 25.30 -11.85 14.45
C GLU A 18 23.98 -11.21 14.02
N LEU A 19 23.96 -10.46 12.91
CA LEU A 19 22.75 -9.86 12.36
C LEU A 19 21.67 -10.90 12.01
N LEU A 20 22.09 -12.08 11.53
CA LEU A 20 21.17 -13.17 11.19
C LEU A 20 20.36 -13.67 12.39
N VAL A 21 20.87 -13.53 13.62
CA VAL A 21 20.11 -13.90 14.83
C VAL A 21 18.92 -12.97 14.99
N GLU A 22 19.12 -11.67 14.87
CA GLU A 22 18.06 -10.65 14.97
C GLU A 22 17.04 -10.78 13.83
N GLU A 23 17.49 -11.05 12.60
CA GLU A 23 16.60 -11.30 11.45
C GLU A 23 15.68 -12.51 11.67
N LYS A 24 16.18 -13.58 12.31
CA LYS A 24 15.36 -14.74 12.69
C LYS A 24 14.33 -14.40 13.76
N GLU A 25 14.72 -13.61 14.76
CA GLU A 25 13.79 -13.14 15.79
C GLU A 25 12.67 -12.28 15.18
N LEU A 26 13.02 -11.37 14.27
CA LEU A 26 12.03 -10.58 13.53
C LEU A 26 11.08 -11.47 12.70
N THR A 27 11.60 -12.52 12.07
CA THR A 27 10.78 -13.50 11.33
C THR A 27 9.77 -14.18 12.25
N HIS A 28 10.21 -14.66 13.40
CA HIS A 28 9.33 -15.27 14.41
C HIS A 28 8.30 -14.28 14.96
N ALA A 29 8.69 -13.02 15.17
CA ALA A 29 7.76 -11.97 15.60
C ALA A 29 6.68 -11.67 14.54
N ARG A 30 7.05 -11.63 13.25
CA ARG A 30 6.09 -11.49 12.14
C ARG A 30 5.12 -12.67 12.08
N ASP A 31 5.59 -13.90 12.23
CA ASP A 31 4.76 -15.10 12.28
C ASP A 31 3.76 -15.06 13.46
N ALA A 32 4.24 -14.66 14.62
CA ALA A 32 3.40 -14.50 15.82
C ALA A 32 2.32 -13.42 15.62
N LEU A 33 2.68 -12.28 14.99
CA LEU A 33 1.72 -11.22 14.65
C LEU A 33 0.68 -11.71 13.65
N ALA A 34 1.09 -12.43 12.60
CA ALA A 34 0.17 -13.03 11.64
C ALA A 34 -0.80 -14.03 12.31
N ALA A 35 -0.31 -14.80 13.28
CA ALA A 35 -1.15 -15.68 14.08
C ALA A 35 -2.16 -14.92 14.97
N LYS A 36 -1.80 -13.75 15.50
CA LYS A 36 -2.72 -12.87 16.24
C LYS A 36 -3.78 -12.28 15.32
N ARG A 37 -3.42 -11.80 14.10
CA ARG A 37 -4.38 -11.30 13.11
C ARG A 37 -5.45 -12.36 12.78
N ARG A 38 -5.06 -13.62 12.58
CA ARG A 38 -6.00 -14.72 12.32
C ARG A 38 -6.97 -15.02 13.48
N ARG A 39 -6.69 -14.50 14.67
CA ARG A 39 -7.53 -14.65 15.89
C ARG A 39 -8.30 -13.38 16.23
N MET A 40 -8.10 -12.29 15.50
CA MET A 40 -8.89 -11.09 15.69
C MET A 40 -10.38 -11.35 15.49
N PRO A 41 -11.24 -10.69 16.26
CA PRO A 41 -12.68 -10.66 15.96
C PRO A 41 -12.90 -10.11 14.54
N ARG A 42 -13.88 -10.65 13.85
CA ARG A 42 -14.33 -10.18 12.54
C ARG A 42 -15.59 -9.33 12.68
N MET A 43 -15.71 -8.32 11.84
CA MET A 43 -16.87 -7.44 11.78
C MET A 43 -17.80 -7.90 10.66
N ALA A 44 -19.07 -8.16 10.97
CA ALA A 44 -20.06 -8.49 9.94
C ALA A 44 -20.30 -7.28 9.03
N VAL A 45 -20.40 -7.54 7.73
CA VAL A 45 -20.79 -6.56 6.71
C VAL A 45 -22.23 -6.81 6.36
N GLU A 46 -23.13 -5.91 6.79
CA GLU A 46 -24.57 -6.06 6.60
C GLU A 46 -25.07 -5.35 5.34
N LYS A 47 -24.35 -4.33 4.88
CA LYS A 47 -24.65 -3.58 3.67
C LYS A 47 -23.93 -4.19 2.47
N ASP A 48 -24.65 -4.36 1.38
CA ASP A 48 -24.06 -4.74 0.09
C ASP A 48 -23.68 -3.47 -0.68
N ASP A 49 -22.42 -3.06 -0.53
CA ASP A 49 -21.89 -1.89 -1.24
C ASP A 49 -21.92 -2.11 -2.75
N VAL A 50 -22.28 -1.06 -3.49
CA VAL A 50 -22.41 -1.08 -4.94
C VAL A 50 -21.22 -0.38 -5.58
N PHE A 51 -20.70 -1.04 -6.61
CA PHE A 51 -19.58 -0.60 -7.44
C PHE A 51 -19.96 -0.60 -8.91
N GLU A 52 -19.20 0.10 -9.73
CA GLU A 52 -19.22 -0.07 -11.16
C GLU A 52 -17.91 -0.76 -11.60
N GLY A 53 -18.02 -1.90 -12.23
CA GLY A 53 -16.89 -2.63 -12.80
C GLY A 53 -16.77 -2.41 -14.31
N PRO A 54 -15.75 -3.01 -14.95
CA PRO A 54 -15.55 -2.91 -16.39
C PRO A 54 -16.69 -3.53 -17.21
N ASN A 55 -17.51 -4.37 -16.59
CA ASN A 55 -18.64 -5.05 -17.23
C ASN A 55 -20.01 -4.53 -16.74
N GLY A 56 -20.06 -3.44 -16.01
CA GLY A 56 -21.27 -2.85 -15.42
C GLY A 56 -21.32 -2.95 -13.90
N PRO A 57 -22.50 -2.79 -13.28
CA PRO A 57 -22.65 -2.81 -11.82
C PRO A 57 -22.12 -4.10 -11.21
N ALA A 58 -21.50 -3.96 -10.03
CA ALA A 58 -20.95 -5.06 -9.23
C ALA A 58 -21.27 -4.84 -7.75
N SER A 59 -21.49 -5.91 -7.02
CA SER A 59 -21.63 -5.92 -5.55
C SER A 59 -20.28 -6.23 -4.89
N LEU A 60 -20.21 -6.07 -3.55
CA LEU A 60 -19.03 -6.50 -2.81
C LEU A 60 -18.76 -8.01 -3.00
N VAL A 61 -19.80 -8.83 -3.14
CA VAL A 61 -19.67 -10.28 -3.41
C VAL A 61 -18.99 -10.53 -4.76
N ASP A 62 -19.30 -9.73 -5.77
CA ASP A 62 -18.70 -9.90 -7.12
C ASP A 62 -17.19 -9.65 -7.12
N LEU A 63 -16.70 -8.75 -6.24
CA LEU A 63 -15.27 -8.46 -6.11
C LEU A 63 -14.46 -9.67 -5.64
N PHE A 64 -15.08 -10.64 -4.97
CA PHE A 64 -14.42 -11.89 -4.58
C PHE A 64 -14.09 -12.80 -5.77
N GLU A 65 -14.71 -12.59 -6.94
CA GLU A 65 -14.53 -13.43 -8.12
C GLU A 65 -14.68 -14.94 -7.82
N GLY A 66 -15.64 -15.29 -6.97
CA GLY A 66 -15.91 -16.65 -6.55
C GLY A 66 -15.00 -17.22 -5.48
N ARG A 67 -14.02 -16.46 -4.98
CA ARG A 67 -13.09 -16.87 -3.91
C ARG A 67 -13.64 -16.51 -2.54
N ARG A 68 -13.06 -17.05 -1.48
CA ARG A 68 -13.50 -16.79 -0.10
C ARG A 68 -12.81 -15.61 0.57
N GLN A 69 -11.69 -15.13 0.05
CA GLN A 69 -10.95 -14.02 0.62
C GLN A 69 -10.80 -12.91 -0.39
N LEU A 70 -10.93 -11.68 0.09
CA LEU A 70 -10.80 -10.49 -0.74
C LEU A 70 -9.93 -9.46 -0.03
N ILE A 71 -8.93 -8.96 -0.74
CA ILE A 71 -8.13 -7.80 -0.37
C ILE A 71 -8.60 -6.64 -1.25
N VAL A 72 -9.01 -5.53 -0.63
CA VAL A 72 -9.46 -4.33 -1.34
C VAL A 72 -8.54 -3.17 -0.97
N TYR A 73 -7.80 -2.66 -1.94
CA TYR A 73 -7.04 -1.43 -1.77
C TYR A 73 -7.87 -0.23 -2.24
N ARG A 74 -8.19 0.68 -1.30
CA ARG A 74 -8.81 1.97 -1.61
C ARG A 74 -7.74 2.90 -2.17
N PHE A 75 -7.81 3.15 -3.47
CA PHE A 75 -6.87 3.98 -4.20
C PHE A 75 -7.41 5.40 -4.34
N PHE A 76 -6.63 6.41 -4.00
CA PHE A 76 -7.02 7.80 -4.15
C PHE A 76 -6.86 8.26 -5.61
N PHE A 77 -7.94 8.13 -6.37
CA PHE A 77 -8.05 8.54 -7.77
C PHE A 77 -9.43 9.15 -8.00
N GLU A 78 -9.52 10.49 -7.94
CA GLU A 78 -10.75 11.26 -7.96
C GLU A 78 -10.45 12.76 -8.10
N PRO A 79 -11.44 13.65 -8.34
CA PRO A 79 -11.24 15.10 -8.35
C PRO A 79 -10.53 15.59 -7.09
N GLY A 80 -9.50 16.45 -7.27
CA GLY A 80 -8.65 16.95 -6.18
C GLY A 80 -7.33 16.20 -5.99
N VAL A 81 -7.16 15.04 -6.64
CA VAL A 81 -5.85 14.39 -6.76
C VAL A 81 -5.01 15.14 -7.78
N HIS A 82 -3.71 15.31 -7.48
CA HIS A 82 -2.80 15.91 -8.45
C HIS A 82 -2.68 15.04 -9.70
N GLY A 83 -2.85 15.68 -10.86
CA GLY A 83 -2.85 15.01 -12.16
C GLY A 83 -4.20 14.44 -12.59
N TRP A 84 -5.26 14.59 -11.79
CA TRP A 84 -6.62 14.21 -12.20
C TRP A 84 -7.05 14.95 -13.50
N PRO A 85 -7.70 14.29 -14.47
CA PRO A 85 -8.09 12.87 -14.50
C PRO A 85 -7.03 11.95 -15.12
N ASP A 86 -5.87 12.45 -15.50
CA ASP A 86 -4.84 11.72 -16.25
C ASP A 86 -3.85 10.98 -15.35
N GLY A 87 -3.97 11.13 -14.04
CA GLY A 87 -3.13 10.46 -13.05
C GLY A 87 -3.78 10.34 -11.68
N GLY A 88 -3.59 9.20 -11.04
CA GLY A 88 -3.96 8.96 -9.64
C GLY A 88 -2.87 9.41 -8.67
N CYS A 89 -3.15 9.32 -7.36
CA CYS A 89 -2.21 9.63 -6.30
C CYS A 89 -0.86 8.91 -6.50
N PRO A 90 0.28 9.62 -6.48
CA PRO A 90 1.59 8.99 -6.65
C PRO A 90 1.90 7.91 -5.60
N GLY A 91 1.58 8.14 -4.33
CA GLY A 91 1.77 7.15 -3.27
C GLY A 91 0.91 5.90 -3.47
N CYS A 92 -0.37 6.06 -3.84
CA CYS A 92 -1.23 4.92 -4.18
C CYS A 92 -0.74 4.18 -5.43
N SER A 93 -0.22 4.91 -6.43
CA SER A 93 0.37 4.32 -7.62
C SER A 93 1.59 3.47 -7.26
N TRP A 94 2.41 3.98 -6.36
CA TRP A 94 3.57 3.26 -5.86
C TRP A 94 3.19 1.97 -5.09
N ILE A 95 2.11 1.98 -4.31
CA ILE A 95 1.55 0.77 -3.69
C ILE A 95 1.07 -0.21 -4.77
N ALA A 96 0.33 0.28 -5.77
CA ALA A 96 -0.19 -0.57 -6.84
C ALA A 96 0.93 -1.26 -7.65
N ASP A 97 2.05 -0.58 -7.90
CA ASP A 97 3.25 -1.15 -8.55
C ASP A 97 3.84 -2.35 -7.80
N GLN A 98 3.58 -2.46 -6.49
CA GLN A 98 4.13 -3.50 -5.65
C GLN A 98 3.19 -4.68 -5.42
N ILE A 99 1.97 -4.61 -5.97
CA ILE A 99 1.03 -5.73 -5.90
C ILE A 99 1.63 -6.91 -6.67
N THR A 100 1.80 -8.04 -5.97
CA THR A 100 2.27 -9.29 -6.58
C THR A 100 1.31 -9.75 -7.68
N HIS A 101 1.78 -10.59 -8.61
CA HIS A 101 0.93 -11.16 -9.64
C HIS A 101 -0.29 -11.87 -9.01
N PRO A 102 -1.54 -11.51 -9.36
CA PRO A 102 -2.75 -11.98 -8.68
C PRO A 102 -2.89 -13.51 -8.63
N ALA A 103 -2.33 -14.23 -9.61
CA ALA A 103 -2.37 -15.70 -9.64
C ALA A 103 -1.81 -16.36 -8.38
N HIS A 104 -0.83 -15.74 -7.70
CA HIS A 104 -0.27 -16.28 -6.45
C HIS A 104 -1.27 -16.19 -5.29
N LEU A 105 -2.04 -15.11 -5.24
CA LEU A 105 -3.13 -14.93 -4.27
C LEU A 105 -4.32 -15.83 -4.62
N ASN A 106 -4.69 -15.89 -5.91
CA ASN A 106 -5.79 -16.70 -6.40
C ASN A 106 -5.59 -18.19 -6.07
N ALA A 107 -4.34 -18.70 -6.15
CA ALA A 107 -3.99 -20.06 -5.74
C ALA A 107 -4.20 -20.33 -4.23
N ARG A 108 -4.47 -19.28 -3.45
CA ARG A 108 -4.79 -19.33 -2.02
C ARG A 108 -6.20 -18.80 -1.73
N ASP A 109 -7.09 -18.97 -2.69
CA ASP A 109 -8.51 -18.61 -2.55
C ASP A 109 -8.71 -17.14 -2.15
N THR A 110 -7.87 -16.25 -2.71
CA THR A 110 -7.81 -14.82 -2.38
C THR A 110 -7.82 -13.99 -3.65
N THR A 111 -8.74 -13.03 -3.74
CA THR A 111 -8.75 -11.98 -4.77
C THR A 111 -8.11 -10.72 -4.20
N ILE A 112 -7.41 -9.96 -5.05
CA ILE A 112 -7.05 -8.58 -4.77
C ILE A 112 -7.70 -7.67 -5.80
N ALA A 113 -8.32 -6.59 -5.33
CA ALA A 113 -8.96 -5.59 -6.18
C ALA A 113 -8.60 -4.18 -5.73
N LEU A 114 -8.59 -3.23 -6.65
CA LEU A 114 -8.51 -1.81 -6.40
C LEU A 114 -9.91 -1.20 -6.46
N ILE A 115 -10.18 -0.20 -5.64
CA ILE A 115 -11.39 0.62 -5.71
C ILE A 115 -11.01 2.11 -5.67
N SER A 116 -11.72 2.95 -6.40
CA SER A 116 -11.57 4.41 -6.38
C SER A 116 -12.86 5.08 -6.83
N ARG A 117 -12.98 6.41 -6.66
CA ARG A 117 -14.14 7.16 -7.17
C ARG A 117 -14.01 7.56 -8.64
N ALA A 118 -12.90 7.24 -9.30
CA ALA A 118 -12.71 7.50 -10.72
C ALA A 118 -13.70 6.69 -11.57
N PRO A 119 -14.26 7.25 -12.64
CA PRO A 119 -15.07 6.50 -13.58
C PRO A 119 -14.23 5.44 -14.33
N GLN A 120 -14.87 4.36 -14.77
CA GLN A 120 -14.20 3.23 -15.43
C GLN A 120 -13.39 3.63 -16.69
N THR A 121 -13.83 4.69 -17.40
CA THR A 121 -13.08 5.23 -18.55
C THR A 121 -11.71 5.79 -18.14
N ASP A 122 -11.62 6.47 -17.00
CA ASP A 122 -10.38 7.06 -16.51
C ASP A 122 -9.50 5.98 -15.87
N ILE A 123 -10.10 5.05 -15.13
CA ILE A 123 -9.42 3.85 -14.61
C ILE A 123 -8.77 3.08 -15.77
N GLY A 124 -9.49 2.83 -16.86
CA GLY A 124 -8.97 2.08 -18.01
C GLY A 124 -7.76 2.77 -18.65
N ARG A 125 -7.81 4.10 -18.85
CA ARG A 125 -6.66 4.88 -19.36
C ARG A 125 -5.46 4.83 -18.40
N TRP A 126 -5.74 4.97 -17.11
CA TRP A 126 -4.70 4.97 -16.09
C TRP A 126 -4.01 3.61 -15.97
N LYS A 127 -4.79 2.53 -15.95
CA LYS A 127 -4.27 1.15 -15.98
C LYS A 127 -3.36 0.90 -17.19
N ALA A 128 -3.80 1.34 -18.37
CA ALA A 128 -3.03 1.18 -19.61
C ALA A 128 -1.71 1.95 -19.58
N ARG A 129 -1.70 3.19 -19.02
CA ARG A 129 -0.47 3.97 -18.84
C ARG A 129 0.52 3.28 -17.90
N MET A 130 0.02 2.70 -16.80
CA MET A 130 0.84 2.14 -15.72
C MET A 130 1.10 0.64 -15.86
N GLY A 131 0.60 -0.03 -16.90
CA GLY A 131 0.80 -1.48 -17.09
C GLY A 131 0.08 -2.37 -16.09
N TRP A 132 -1.06 -1.92 -15.53
CA TRP A 132 -1.81 -2.64 -14.48
C TRP A 132 -3.03 -3.40 -15.01
N GLU A 133 -3.05 -3.83 -16.27
CA GLU A 133 -4.20 -4.49 -16.90
C GLU A 133 -4.69 -5.72 -16.13
N ILE A 134 -3.79 -6.41 -15.43
CA ILE A 134 -4.12 -7.62 -14.67
C ILE A 134 -4.80 -7.36 -13.33
N LEU A 135 -4.83 -6.11 -12.85
CA LEU A 135 -5.44 -5.76 -11.57
C LEU A 135 -6.93 -5.45 -11.75
N PRO A 136 -7.85 -6.18 -11.09
CA PRO A 136 -9.25 -5.78 -11.02
C PRO A 136 -9.38 -4.40 -10.36
N TRP A 137 -10.16 -3.50 -10.98
CA TRP A 137 -10.36 -2.15 -10.44
C TRP A 137 -11.80 -1.68 -10.69
N TYR A 138 -12.46 -1.26 -9.60
CA TYR A 138 -13.86 -0.89 -9.61
C TYR A 138 -14.05 0.57 -9.20
N THR A 139 -15.07 1.21 -9.77
CA THR A 139 -15.51 2.55 -9.35
C THR A 139 -16.39 2.42 -8.11
N LEU A 140 -16.02 3.14 -7.08
CA LEU A 140 -16.79 3.27 -5.84
C LEU A 140 -17.96 4.24 -6.07
N THR A 141 -19.19 3.74 -5.97
CA THR A 141 -20.42 4.53 -6.19
C THR A 141 -21.21 4.76 -4.92
N ASP A 142 -20.87 4.09 -3.82
CA ASP A 142 -21.54 4.10 -2.53
C ASP A 142 -20.64 4.66 -1.42
N ASP A 143 -21.06 4.56 -0.17
CA ASP A 143 -20.46 5.17 1.03
C ASP A 143 -19.38 4.30 1.71
N PHE A 144 -18.71 3.42 0.95
CA PHE A 144 -17.67 2.49 1.42
C PHE A 144 -16.64 3.15 2.36
N ASP A 145 -16.19 4.37 2.03
CA ASP A 145 -15.21 5.08 2.84
C ASP A 145 -15.76 5.36 4.25
N THR A 146 -17.05 5.70 4.35
CA THR A 146 -17.75 5.94 5.62
C THR A 146 -18.07 4.63 6.35
N ASP A 147 -18.57 3.63 5.62
CA ASP A 147 -19.00 2.34 6.18
C ASP A 147 -17.83 1.56 6.79
N PHE A 148 -16.64 1.73 6.22
CA PHE A 148 -15.42 1.06 6.68
C PHE A 148 -14.41 2.00 7.36
N ASP A 149 -14.78 3.23 7.70
CA ASP A 149 -13.89 4.23 8.32
C ASP A 149 -12.51 4.29 7.64
N VAL A 150 -12.52 4.42 6.31
CA VAL A 150 -11.31 4.59 5.52
C VAL A 150 -10.91 6.05 5.56
N GLY A 151 -10.06 6.40 6.54
CA GLY A 151 -9.49 7.75 6.65
C GLY A 151 -8.51 8.02 5.51
N GLU A 152 -8.31 9.32 5.18
CA GLU A 152 -7.32 9.75 4.19
C GLU A 152 -7.51 9.18 2.76
N TRP A 153 -8.68 8.57 2.48
CA TRP A 153 -9.10 8.01 1.18
C TRP A 153 -8.14 6.95 0.60
N HIS A 154 -7.36 6.29 1.44
CA HIS A 154 -6.55 5.14 1.06
C HIS A 154 -6.46 4.13 2.20
N GLY A 155 -6.13 2.90 1.85
CA GLY A 155 -5.90 1.82 2.80
C GLY A 155 -6.31 0.46 2.24
N THR A 156 -5.82 -0.55 2.90
CA THR A 156 -6.03 -1.95 2.53
C THR A 156 -7.01 -2.62 3.47
N ASN A 157 -8.20 -2.96 2.96
CA ASN A 157 -9.21 -3.75 3.67
C ASN A 157 -9.09 -5.22 3.31
N VAL A 158 -9.39 -6.10 4.26
CA VAL A 158 -9.42 -7.54 4.02
C VAL A 158 -10.76 -8.10 4.47
N PHE A 159 -11.39 -8.86 3.59
CA PHE A 159 -12.68 -9.48 3.80
C PHE A 159 -12.61 -11.00 3.68
N TYR A 160 -13.54 -11.67 4.33
CA TYR A 160 -13.76 -13.09 4.25
C TYR A 160 -15.23 -13.37 4.00
N ARG A 161 -15.54 -14.26 3.07
CA ARG A 161 -16.89 -14.75 2.78
C ARG A 161 -17.00 -16.19 3.27
N ASP A 162 -17.99 -16.47 4.11
CA ASP A 162 -18.23 -17.82 4.63
C ASP A 162 -19.08 -18.68 3.66
N ASP A 163 -19.36 -19.91 4.06
CA ASP A 163 -20.11 -20.87 3.23
C ASP A 163 -21.60 -20.50 3.08
N ASP A 164 -22.11 -19.57 3.88
CA ASP A 164 -23.47 -19.01 3.79
C ASP A 164 -23.49 -17.66 3.04
N ASP A 165 -22.43 -17.32 2.32
CA ASP A 165 -22.21 -16.07 1.59
C ASP A 165 -22.22 -14.79 2.45
N ARG A 166 -22.08 -14.93 3.77
CA ARG A 166 -21.96 -13.77 4.65
C ARG A 166 -20.55 -13.22 4.60
N ILE A 167 -20.45 -11.89 4.48
CA ILE A 167 -19.17 -11.19 4.39
C ILE A 167 -18.77 -10.63 5.76
N PHE A 168 -17.49 -10.72 6.06
CA PHE A 168 -16.90 -10.17 7.27
C PHE A 168 -15.63 -9.38 6.92
N ARG A 169 -15.46 -8.18 7.46
CA ARG A 169 -14.18 -7.49 7.49
C ARG A 169 -13.31 -8.13 8.56
N THR A 170 -12.12 -8.56 8.17
CA THR A 170 -11.19 -9.30 9.06
C THR A 170 -9.96 -8.50 9.42
N TYR A 171 -9.58 -7.51 8.59
CA TYR A 171 -8.41 -6.68 8.85
C TYR A 171 -8.50 -5.35 8.07
N PHE A 172 -7.77 -4.37 8.57
CA PHE A 172 -7.52 -3.10 7.90
C PHE A 172 -6.11 -2.60 8.22
N VAL A 173 -5.47 -1.98 7.24
CA VAL A 173 -4.19 -1.30 7.42
C VAL A 173 -4.11 -0.10 6.49
N ASP A 174 -3.50 0.99 6.95
CA ASP A 174 -3.25 2.23 6.21
C ASP A 174 -1.90 2.85 6.60
N GLY A 175 -1.57 3.98 5.96
CA GLY A 175 -0.37 4.75 6.25
C GLY A 175 0.90 3.90 6.19
N ARG A 176 1.79 4.08 7.15
CA ARG A 176 3.03 3.29 7.23
C ARG A 176 2.81 1.79 7.43
N GLY A 177 1.61 1.37 7.84
CA GLY A 177 1.27 -0.05 7.93
C GLY A 177 1.30 -0.77 6.58
N ASP A 178 1.00 -0.06 5.48
CA ASP A 178 1.06 -0.58 4.11
C ASP A 178 2.50 -0.85 3.62
N GLU A 179 3.52 -0.23 4.23
CA GLU A 179 4.93 -0.47 3.90
C GLU A 179 5.31 -1.95 4.02
N ALA A 180 4.69 -2.67 4.97
CA ALA A 180 4.91 -4.10 5.16
C ALA A 180 4.40 -4.97 3.99
N LEU A 181 3.58 -4.40 3.09
CA LEU A 181 3.05 -5.05 1.89
C LEU A 181 3.91 -4.75 0.65
N GLY A 182 4.85 -3.80 0.74
CA GLY A 182 5.63 -3.31 -0.40
C GLY A 182 7.06 -3.85 -0.45
N GLY A 183 7.44 -4.43 -1.59
CA GLY A 183 8.78 -4.97 -1.82
C GLY A 183 9.86 -3.89 -1.89
N THR A 184 9.57 -2.69 -2.41
CA THR A 184 10.56 -1.63 -2.58
C THR A 184 11.16 -1.18 -1.26
N TRP A 185 10.34 -1.00 -0.21
CA TRP A 185 10.85 -0.67 1.13
C TRP A 185 11.78 -1.75 1.67
N ALA A 186 11.38 -3.01 1.54
CA ALA A 186 12.20 -4.14 1.99
C ALA A 186 13.53 -4.24 1.22
N TYR A 187 13.53 -3.92 -0.08
CA TYR A 187 14.76 -3.88 -0.87
C TYR A 187 15.67 -2.71 -0.47
N LEU A 188 15.13 -1.52 -0.24
CA LEU A 188 15.91 -0.37 0.20
C LEU A 188 16.51 -0.61 1.59
N ASP A 189 15.76 -1.19 2.52
CA ASP A 189 16.21 -1.49 3.89
C ASP A 189 17.43 -2.41 3.95
N ILE A 190 17.71 -3.21 2.92
CA ILE A 190 18.92 -4.05 2.84
C ILE A 190 20.06 -3.42 2.03
N THR A 191 19.89 -2.20 1.54
CA THR A 191 20.95 -1.48 0.82
C THR A 191 21.86 -0.71 1.78
N ALA A 192 23.05 -0.35 1.30
CA ALA A 192 24.03 0.35 2.12
C ALA A 192 23.59 1.77 2.55
N LEU A 193 22.67 2.40 1.83
CA LEU A 193 22.19 3.75 2.12
C LEU A 193 20.78 3.78 2.70
N GLY A 194 20.09 2.63 2.79
CA GLY A 194 18.72 2.58 3.27
C GLY A 194 17.73 3.29 2.34
N ARG A 195 16.65 3.80 2.89
CA ARG A 195 15.62 4.58 2.19
C ARG A 195 16.02 6.04 1.98
N GLN A 196 17.09 6.49 2.64
CA GLN A 196 17.61 7.86 2.63
C GLN A 196 16.59 8.89 3.15
N GLU A 197 15.84 8.50 4.17
CA GLU A 197 14.82 9.32 4.81
C GLU A 197 15.27 9.81 6.20
N ASP A 198 14.80 10.98 6.62
CA ASP A 198 15.27 11.72 7.80
C ASP A 198 14.91 11.08 9.16
N TRP A 199 14.07 10.05 9.17
CA TRP A 199 13.72 9.27 10.36
C TRP A 199 14.65 8.06 10.58
N GLU A 200 15.48 7.69 9.61
CA GLU A 200 16.38 6.55 9.70
C GLU A 200 17.58 6.87 10.62
N ASP A 201 17.93 5.92 11.48
CA ASP A 201 19.17 5.96 12.25
C ASP A 201 20.34 5.52 11.34
N THR A 202 21.03 6.50 10.79
CA THR A 202 22.10 6.29 9.80
C THR A 202 23.40 6.97 10.26
N PRO A 203 24.58 6.50 9.78
CA PRO A 203 25.85 7.18 10.04
C PRO A 203 25.88 8.62 9.52
N GLU A 204 26.73 9.45 10.12
CA GLU A 204 26.88 10.87 9.78
C GLU A 204 27.23 11.07 8.29
N GLY A 205 26.51 12.00 7.65
CA GLY A 205 26.74 12.40 6.26
C GLY A 205 26.08 11.51 5.21
N TYR A 206 25.22 10.56 5.63
CA TYR A 206 24.38 9.84 4.70
C TYR A 206 23.31 10.77 4.11
N PRO A 207 22.89 10.55 2.84
CA PRO A 207 21.82 11.34 2.26
C PRO A 207 20.52 11.10 3.04
N GLN A 208 19.80 12.18 3.34
CA GLN A 208 18.51 12.14 4.04
C GLN A 208 17.57 13.18 3.42
N SER A 209 16.33 12.80 3.26
CA SER A 209 15.23 13.67 2.81
C SER A 209 14.00 13.43 3.70
N PRO A 210 13.05 14.35 3.75
CA PRO A 210 11.77 14.06 4.40
C PRO A 210 11.12 12.79 3.84
N ALA A 211 10.47 12.02 4.71
CA ALA A 211 9.85 10.75 4.34
C ALA A 211 8.90 10.89 3.15
N ASN A 212 9.02 9.98 2.21
CA ASN A 212 8.17 9.85 1.02
C ASN A 212 8.23 11.01 0.00
N VAL A 213 9.04 12.07 0.19
CA VAL A 213 9.11 13.18 -0.79
C VAL A 213 9.73 12.76 -2.13
N TRP A 214 10.47 11.67 -2.17
CA TRP A 214 11.10 11.12 -3.35
C TRP A 214 10.16 10.25 -4.20
N LEU A 215 9.01 9.82 -3.65
CA LEU A 215 8.05 8.97 -4.37
C LEU A 215 7.48 9.67 -5.61
N ARG A 216 7.45 8.94 -6.71
CA ARG A 216 6.84 9.34 -7.99
C ARG A 216 6.04 8.17 -8.54
N ARG A 217 5.22 8.42 -9.55
CA ARG A 217 4.73 7.35 -10.41
C ARG A 217 5.93 6.75 -11.16
N HIS A 218 5.95 5.45 -11.39
CA HIS A 218 7.15 4.78 -11.90
C HIS A 218 7.64 5.32 -13.26
N ASP A 219 6.75 5.92 -14.05
CA ASP A 219 7.06 6.54 -15.35
C ASP A 219 7.48 8.02 -15.24
N GLU A 220 7.63 8.58 -14.04
CA GLU A 220 7.95 9.99 -13.80
C GLU A 220 9.34 10.23 -13.16
N TYR A 221 10.11 9.19 -12.87
CA TYR A 221 11.43 9.35 -12.23
C TYR A 221 12.48 10.02 -13.12
N ASP A 222 12.35 9.95 -14.44
CA ASP A 222 13.25 10.61 -15.38
C ASP A 222 12.93 12.11 -15.57
N ALA A 223 11.84 12.60 -14.97
CA ALA A 223 11.49 14.02 -15.01
C ALA A 223 12.49 14.86 -14.19
N PRO A 224 12.86 16.08 -14.65
CA PRO A 224 13.78 16.96 -13.91
C PRO A 224 13.30 17.21 -12.48
N ALA A 225 14.25 17.27 -11.53
CA ALA A 225 13.96 17.69 -10.16
C ALA A 225 13.34 19.10 -10.17
N GLY A 226 12.22 19.29 -9.45
CA GLY A 226 11.45 20.55 -9.47
C GLY A 226 10.29 20.56 -10.47
N SER A 227 9.99 19.43 -11.11
CA SER A 227 8.77 19.28 -11.90
C SER A 227 7.53 19.38 -11.00
N GLU A 228 6.40 19.75 -11.59
CA GLU A 228 5.09 19.87 -10.92
C GLU A 228 4.70 18.61 -10.11
N ALA A 229 5.17 17.43 -10.56
CA ALA A 229 5.02 16.15 -9.87
C ALA A 229 5.78 16.09 -8.51
N ALA A 230 6.94 16.74 -8.41
CA ALA A 230 7.73 16.80 -7.17
C ALA A 230 7.05 17.68 -6.11
N GLU A 231 6.50 18.82 -6.52
CA GLU A 231 5.80 19.75 -5.64
C GLU A 231 4.49 19.17 -5.13
N ALA A 232 3.77 18.44 -5.97
CA ALA A 232 2.49 17.82 -5.62
C ALA A 232 2.62 16.73 -4.57
N MET A 233 3.68 15.93 -4.61
CA MET A 233 3.92 14.91 -3.59
C MET A 233 4.26 15.54 -2.25
N ALA A 234 5.05 16.61 -2.23
CA ALA A 234 5.34 17.36 -1.00
C ALA A 234 4.06 17.88 -0.33
N VAL A 235 3.14 18.45 -1.11
CA VAL A 235 1.83 18.93 -0.62
C VAL A 235 0.97 17.79 -0.08
N GLN A 236 0.98 16.63 -0.70
CA GLN A 236 0.19 15.48 -0.28
C GLN A 236 0.73 14.85 1.01
N VAL A 237 2.06 14.77 1.15
CA VAL A 237 2.74 14.34 2.40
C VAL A 237 2.43 15.30 3.56
N GLU A 238 2.46 16.62 3.30
CA GLU A 238 2.10 17.61 4.33
C GLU A 238 0.64 17.49 4.78
N ARG A 239 -0.29 17.24 3.86
CA ARG A 239 -1.70 17.03 4.19
C ARG A 239 -1.91 15.76 5.04
N GLY A 240 -1.24 14.67 4.69
CA GLY A 240 -1.28 13.42 5.48
C GLY A 240 -0.71 13.60 6.89
N ARG A 241 0.39 14.36 7.04
CA ARG A 241 0.96 14.70 8.36
C ARG A 241 0.01 15.56 9.20
N ALA A 242 -0.66 16.53 8.61
CA ALA A 242 -1.62 17.38 9.31
C ALA A 242 -2.86 16.59 9.79
N ALA A 243 -3.37 15.67 8.99
CA ALA A 243 -4.49 14.81 9.34
C ALA A 243 -4.14 13.81 10.48
N GLY A 244 -2.91 13.28 10.48
CA GLY A 244 -2.42 12.38 11.54
C GLY A 244 -2.23 13.07 12.90
N GLN A 245 -1.85 14.35 12.91
CA GLN A 245 -1.68 15.13 14.14
C GLN A 245 -3.00 15.48 14.83
N THR A 246 -4.07 15.63 14.10
CA THR A 246 -5.41 15.90 14.68
C THR A 246 -6.02 14.69 15.38
N LYS A 247 -5.66 13.46 14.98
CA LYS A 247 -6.12 12.22 15.66
C LYS A 247 -5.35 11.94 16.96
N SER A 248 -4.10 12.38 17.11
CA SER A 248 -3.28 12.14 18.31
C SER A 248 -3.57 13.12 19.46
N SER A 249 -4.24 14.23 19.22
CA SER A 249 -4.60 15.26 20.22
C SER A 249 -6.00 15.09 20.81
N GLY A 250 -6.72 14.03 20.46
CA GLY A 250 -8.09 13.74 20.89
C GLY A 250 -8.25 12.47 21.75
N SER A 251 -7.15 11.93 22.31
CA SER A 251 -7.17 10.74 23.19
C SER A 251 -6.80 11.09 24.61
#